data_aacada2f71aea75039b4a8d69839ef75
#
_entry.id   aacada2f71aea75039b4a8d69839ef75
#
_cell.length_a   1.000
_cell.length_b   1.000
_cell.length_c   1.000
_cell.angle_alpha   90.00
_cell.angle_beta   90.00
_cell.angle_gamma   90.00
#
_symmetry.space_group_name_H-M   'P 1'
#
loop_
_entity.id
_entity.type
_entity.pdbx_description
1 polymer ?
#
loop_
_entity_poly.entity_id
_entity_poly.type
_entity_poly.pdbx_seq_one_letter_code
_entity_poly.pdbx_strand_id
1 'polypeptide(L)'
;MNKIEKEMGHDKNQLTKEQEGPVVIVFTTKFWEILDKIRNSDIVWELYSLDSNTNIKNPMGINSLDVSDKEWYFDIKTNGKPGKIKVAQFLRYFFPNKFTTEEISKFTVSYNRLIGGKTTKKQIGELIKPREFKYDPKNIKETFISLCTETYPMGHEEEVVPFITPGLTRDEHGNYYTIIGESDTAFTCHLDTASRTKSKVGLINYQKDGQDFIMTDGTSILGADDKSGVAIIMYMIEHKIPGVYWFFMGEERGGVGSGKVANDLDSYPFMNKIKKMISFDRRNYYSVITSQMGLQCCSNEFGESLCKELNKSGLKINLDPTGVFTDSANFIDVIPECTNISVGYFNEHTHDEMQNITYLERLAKACLSVEWDKLEVKRKVGFDDEISRKYHRLIKSFKRTVFFNRE
;
A
#
# COMPACT_ATOMS: atom_id res chain seq x y z
N MET A 1 30.56 -9.56 -22.02
CA MET A 1 29.17 -10.07 -22.12
C MET A 1 29.19 -11.45 -22.75
N ASN A 2 28.62 -12.44 -22.11
CA ASN A 2 28.50 -13.75 -22.71
C ASN A 2 27.33 -13.76 -23.73
N LYS A 3 27.20 -14.82 -24.51
CA LYS A 3 26.18 -14.94 -25.56
C LYS A 3 24.76 -14.85 -24.97
N ILE A 4 24.56 -15.35 -23.77
CA ILE A 4 23.28 -15.38 -23.05
C ILE A 4 22.82 -13.97 -22.68
N GLU A 5 23.74 -13.14 -22.14
CA GLU A 5 23.43 -11.74 -21.80
C GLU A 5 22.99 -10.95 -23.03
N LYS A 6 23.61 -11.21 -24.18
CA LYS A 6 23.27 -10.58 -25.44
C LYS A 6 21.90 -11.04 -25.97
N GLU A 7 21.58 -12.33 -25.81
CA GLU A 7 20.30 -12.92 -26.22
C GLU A 7 19.14 -12.47 -25.32
N MET A 8 19.41 -12.17 -24.04
CA MET A 8 18.42 -11.65 -23.09
C MET A 8 18.13 -10.15 -23.26
N GLY A 9 18.79 -9.49 -24.19
CA GLY A 9 18.56 -8.08 -24.47
C GLY A 9 19.00 -7.16 -23.33
N HIS A 10 20.04 -7.57 -22.59
CA HIS A 10 20.60 -6.77 -21.51
C HIS A 10 21.07 -5.41 -22.05
N ASP A 11 20.35 -4.35 -21.69
CA ASP A 11 20.69 -2.98 -22.05
C ASP A 11 21.58 -2.36 -20.94
N LYS A 12 22.85 -2.17 -21.25
CA LYS A 12 23.79 -1.52 -20.34
C LYS A 12 23.37 -0.09 -19.94
N ASN A 13 22.52 0.55 -20.74
CA ASN A 13 22.02 1.89 -20.44
C ASN A 13 20.95 1.91 -19.34
N GLN A 14 20.43 0.73 -18.92
CA GLN A 14 19.54 0.61 -17.76
C GLN A 14 20.28 0.49 -16.43
N LEU A 15 21.62 0.32 -16.45
CA LEU A 15 22.44 0.45 -15.27
C LEU A 15 22.50 1.93 -14.87
N THR A 16 22.13 2.24 -13.65
CA THR A 16 22.23 3.61 -13.15
C THR A 16 23.69 4.08 -13.13
N LYS A 17 23.95 5.37 -13.30
CA LYS A 17 25.31 5.95 -13.28
C LYS A 17 26.13 5.62 -12.02
N GLU A 18 25.47 5.13 -10.96
CA GLU A 18 26.10 4.72 -9.70
C GLU A 18 26.72 3.31 -9.74
N GLN A 19 26.60 2.60 -10.86
CA GLN A 19 27.14 1.25 -11.08
C GLN A 19 28.40 1.24 -11.98
N GLU A 20 29.12 2.34 -12.05
CA GLU A 20 30.39 2.42 -12.78
C GLU A 20 31.51 1.74 -11.98
N GLY A 21 31.70 0.45 -12.22
CA GLY A 21 32.81 -0.35 -11.68
C GLY A 21 32.52 -1.86 -11.78
N PRO A 22 33.55 -2.72 -11.65
CA PRO A 22 33.32 -4.14 -11.59
C PRO A 22 32.60 -4.48 -10.27
N VAL A 23 31.33 -4.83 -10.36
CA VAL A 23 30.56 -5.30 -9.22
C VAL A 23 31.01 -6.73 -8.93
N VAL A 24 31.83 -6.93 -7.91
CA VAL A 24 32.16 -8.28 -7.41
C VAL A 24 31.06 -8.71 -6.46
N ILE A 25 30.20 -9.58 -6.93
CA ILE A 25 29.13 -10.17 -6.12
C ILE A 25 29.66 -11.43 -5.47
N VAL A 26 29.79 -11.43 -4.16
CA VAL A 26 30.11 -12.63 -3.38
C VAL A 26 28.83 -13.27 -2.90
N PHE A 27 28.45 -14.36 -3.53
CA PHE A 27 27.27 -15.12 -3.12
C PHE A 27 27.55 -15.96 -1.89
N THR A 28 26.58 -16.03 -0.97
CA THR A 28 26.65 -16.93 0.18
C THR A 28 26.48 -18.40 -0.28
N THR A 29 26.97 -19.35 0.52
CA THR A 29 26.72 -20.77 0.28
C THR A 29 25.24 -21.07 0.08
N LYS A 30 24.35 -20.41 0.84
CA LYS A 30 22.90 -20.57 0.73
C LYS A 30 22.34 -20.11 -0.62
N PHE A 31 22.90 -19.07 -1.21
CA PHE A 31 22.50 -18.62 -2.56
C PHE A 31 22.84 -19.71 -3.59
N TRP A 32 24.03 -20.30 -3.52
CA TRP A 32 24.42 -21.37 -4.43
C TRP A 32 23.55 -22.62 -4.25
N GLU A 33 23.18 -22.99 -3.01
CA GLU A 33 22.24 -24.06 -2.75
C GLU A 33 20.87 -23.83 -3.40
N ILE A 34 20.37 -22.57 -3.37
CA ILE A 34 19.11 -22.20 -4.01
C ILE A 34 19.24 -22.29 -5.53
N LEU A 35 20.33 -21.78 -6.11
CA LEU A 35 20.58 -21.89 -7.55
C LEU A 35 20.69 -23.35 -8.01
N ASP A 36 21.34 -24.20 -7.23
CA ASP A 36 21.43 -25.63 -7.56
C ASP A 36 20.08 -26.32 -7.51
N LYS A 37 19.22 -26.00 -6.54
CA LYS A 37 17.84 -26.49 -6.51
C LYS A 37 17.04 -26.05 -7.75
N ILE A 38 17.22 -24.81 -8.20
CA ILE A 38 16.60 -24.30 -9.42
C ILE A 38 17.14 -25.05 -10.65
N ARG A 39 18.45 -25.16 -10.79
CA ARG A 39 19.11 -25.83 -11.93
C ARG A 39 18.70 -27.29 -12.07
N ASN A 40 18.51 -28.00 -10.96
CA ASN A 40 18.19 -29.42 -10.94
C ASN A 40 16.68 -29.69 -10.89
N SER A 41 15.84 -28.69 -11.17
CA SER A 41 14.38 -28.85 -11.16
C SER A 41 13.82 -28.97 -12.59
N ASP A 42 12.96 -29.96 -12.81
CA ASP A 42 12.30 -30.18 -14.08
C ASP A 42 11.43 -28.99 -14.52
N ILE A 43 10.94 -28.20 -13.56
CA ILE A 43 10.13 -27.01 -13.80
C ILE A 43 10.92 -25.92 -14.53
N VAL A 44 12.22 -25.83 -14.37
CA VAL A 44 13.04 -24.87 -15.13
C VAL A 44 13.00 -25.20 -16.62
N TRP A 45 12.99 -26.47 -16.98
CA TRP A 45 12.87 -26.89 -18.38
C TRP A 45 11.49 -26.62 -18.95
N GLU A 46 10.42 -26.77 -18.20
CA GLU A 46 9.08 -26.40 -18.63
C GLU A 46 8.96 -24.89 -18.89
N LEU A 47 9.57 -24.06 -18.06
CA LEU A 47 9.63 -22.61 -18.27
C LEU A 47 10.33 -22.23 -19.57
N TYR A 48 11.45 -22.88 -19.87
CA TYR A 48 12.18 -22.68 -21.11
C TYR A 48 11.42 -23.22 -22.32
N SER A 49 10.59 -24.23 -22.16
CA SER A 49 9.79 -24.82 -23.22
C SER A 49 8.50 -24.04 -23.51
N LEU A 50 7.93 -23.36 -22.52
CA LEU A 50 6.72 -22.56 -22.65
C LEU A 50 6.97 -21.24 -23.39
N ASP A 51 8.19 -20.71 -23.34
CA ASP A 51 8.57 -19.51 -24.09
C ASP A 51 9.55 -19.86 -25.20
N SER A 52 9.02 -20.37 -26.31
CA SER A 52 9.79 -20.73 -27.51
C SER A 52 10.59 -19.56 -28.11
N ASN A 53 10.33 -18.31 -27.67
CA ASN A 53 11.04 -17.11 -28.13
C ASN A 53 12.22 -16.73 -27.25
N THR A 54 12.43 -17.38 -26.09
CA THR A 54 13.52 -16.99 -25.19
C THR A 54 14.88 -17.43 -25.67
N ASN A 55 15.02 -18.38 -26.59
CA ASN A 55 16.31 -18.95 -27.03
C ASN A 55 17.30 -19.29 -25.90
N ILE A 56 16.82 -19.34 -24.67
CA ILE A 56 17.64 -19.64 -23.50
C ILE A 56 17.81 -21.15 -23.43
N LYS A 57 18.86 -21.64 -24.06
CA LYS A 57 19.17 -23.07 -24.11
C LYS A 57 19.82 -23.62 -22.86
N ASN A 58 20.09 -22.78 -21.85
CA ASN A 58 20.81 -23.19 -20.64
C ASN A 58 20.28 -22.43 -19.41
N PRO A 59 19.88 -23.13 -18.34
CA PRO A 59 19.52 -22.49 -17.08
C PRO A 59 20.60 -21.55 -16.51
N MET A 60 21.80 -21.57 -17.05
CA MET A 60 22.86 -20.58 -16.77
C MET A 60 22.48 -19.14 -17.10
N GLY A 61 21.38 -18.90 -17.82
CA GLY A 61 20.82 -17.56 -17.98
C GLY A 61 20.36 -16.91 -16.68
N ILE A 62 20.12 -17.71 -15.66
CA ILE A 62 19.89 -17.26 -14.28
C ILE A 62 21.13 -16.64 -13.64
N ASN A 63 22.30 -16.72 -14.29
CA ASN A 63 23.53 -16.09 -13.80
C ASN A 63 23.67 -14.60 -14.17
N SER A 64 22.85 -14.06 -15.02
CA SER A 64 22.79 -12.62 -15.25
C SER A 64 21.88 -11.99 -14.20
N LEU A 65 22.43 -11.80 -13.01
CA LEU A 65 21.80 -11.02 -11.96
C LEU A 65 22.11 -9.56 -12.21
N ASP A 66 21.09 -8.77 -12.43
CA ASP A 66 21.21 -7.33 -12.35
C ASP A 66 20.95 -6.94 -10.90
N VAL A 67 21.93 -6.26 -10.33
CA VAL A 67 21.85 -5.74 -8.97
C VAL A 67 21.64 -4.24 -9.09
N SER A 68 20.39 -3.83 -8.96
CA SER A 68 20.11 -2.44 -8.65
C SER A 68 20.29 -2.22 -7.15
N ASP A 69 20.53 -0.98 -6.69
CA ASP A 69 20.89 -0.62 -5.30
C ASP A 69 20.02 -1.24 -4.20
N LYS A 70 18.96 -1.93 -4.52
CA LYS A 70 17.95 -2.36 -3.54
C LYS A 70 17.42 -3.77 -3.73
N GLU A 71 17.57 -4.40 -4.91
CA GLU A 71 16.89 -5.67 -5.19
C GLU A 71 17.59 -6.49 -6.27
N TRP A 72 17.47 -7.80 -6.15
CA TRP A 72 17.98 -8.73 -7.14
C TRP A 72 16.93 -9.02 -8.18
N TYR A 73 17.31 -8.91 -9.43
CA TYR A 73 16.47 -9.19 -10.57
C TYR A 73 17.12 -10.24 -11.45
N PHE A 74 16.29 -11.10 -11.99
CA PHE A 74 16.65 -11.84 -13.18
C PHE A 74 16.26 -11.06 -14.42
N ASP A 75 17.17 -10.89 -15.34
CA ASP A 75 16.83 -10.45 -16.67
C ASP A 75 16.12 -11.59 -17.39
N ILE A 76 14.91 -11.34 -17.86
CA ILE A 76 14.07 -12.30 -18.57
C ILE A 76 13.64 -11.72 -19.91
N LYS A 77 13.29 -12.61 -20.81
CA LYS A 77 12.72 -12.24 -22.09
C LYS A 77 11.41 -12.97 -22.28
N THR A 78 10.31 -12.25 -22.25
CA THR A 78 8.98 -12.81 -22.43
C THR A 78 8.37 -12.31 -23.74
N ASN A 79 7.87 -13.23 -24.58
CA ASN A 79 7.31 -12.89 -25.88
C ASN A 79 8.22 -11.98 -26.73
N GLY A 80 9.52 -12.27 -26.72
CA GLY A 80 10.52 -11.49 -27.45
C GLY A 80 10.88 -10.13 -26.85
N LYS A 81 10.24 -9.69 -25.77
CA LYS A 81 10.53 -8.41 -25.11
C LYS A 81 11.41 -8.62 -23.87
N PRO A 82 12.46 -7.80 -23.70
CA PRO A 82 13.27 -7.84 -22.49
C PRO A 82 12.42 -7.37 -21.29
N GLY A 83 12.65 -7.98 -20.14
CA GLY A 83 11.99 -7.65 -18.89
C GLY A 83 12.84 -8.05 -17.71
N LYS A 84 12.44 -7.64 -16.53
CA LYS A 84 13.08 -7.99 -15.26
C LYS A 84 12.05 -8.59 -14.31
N ILE A 85 12.46 -9.59 -13.55
CA ILE A 85 11.64 -10.16 -12.48
C ILE A 85 12.46 -10.22 -11.19
N LYS A 86 11.89 -9.81 -10.08
CA LYS A 86 12.55 -9.92 -8.78
C LYS A 86 12.81 -11.38 -8.45
N VAL A 87 14.00 -11.70 -7.93
CA VAL A 87 14.38 -13.08 -7.59
C VAL A 87 13.36 -13.70 -6.64
N ALA A 88 12.92 -12.98 -5.61
CA ALA A 88 11.92 -13.47 -4.67
C ALA A 88 10.56 -13.75 -5.34
N GLN A 89 10.11 -12.90 -6.27
CA GLN A 89 8.88 -13.11 -7.04
C GLN A 89 9.03 -14.31 -7.99
N PHE A 90 10.19 -14.42 -8.66
CA PHE A 90 10.49 -15.55 -9.52
C PHE A 90 10.42 -16.87 -8.75
N LEU A 91 11.08 -16.96 -7.60
CA LEU A 91 11.08 -18.18 -6.78
C LEU A 91 9.68 -18.58 -6.32
N ARG A 92 8.84 -17.62 -5.95
CA ARG A 92 7.46 -17.89 -5.53
C ARG A 92 6.55 -18.30 -6.68
N TYR A 93 6.65 -17.58 -7.78
CA TYR A 93 5.76 -17.81 -8.92
C TYR A 93 6.03 -19.14 -9.61
N PHE A 94 7.31 -19.44 -9.84
CA PHE A 94 7.70 -20.64 -10.60
C PHE A 94 7.97 -21.88 -9.72
N PHE A 95 8.22 -21.67 -8.44
CA PHE A 95 8.56 -22.75 -7.51
C PHE A 95 7.76 -22.66 -6.18
N PRO A 96 6.44 -22.55 -6.22
CA PRO A 96 5.63 -22.26 -5.04
C PRO A 96 5.76 -23.30 -3.92
N ASN A 97 6.16 -24.54 -4.26
CA ASN A 97 6.28 -25.65 -3.31
C ASN A 97 7.73 -26.13 -3.07
N LYS A 98 8.72 -25.50 -3.70
CA LYS A 98 10.13 -25.95 -3.59
C LYS A 98 10.96 -25.14 -2.61
N PHE A 99 10.51 -23.93 -2.28
CA PHE A 99 11.19 -23.05 -1.33
C PHE A 99 10.21 -22.66 -0.23
N THR A 100 10.64 -22.81 1.00
CA THR A 100 9.87 -22.35 2.14
C THR A 100 9.90 -20.82 2.20
N THR A 101 8.88 -20.22 2.81
CA THR A 101 8.84 -18.81 3.11
C THR A 101 10.10 -18.33 3.84
N GLU A 102 10.63 -19.16 4.76
CA GLU A 102 11.85 -18.87 5.49
C GLU A 102 13.10 -18.83 4.60
N GLU A 103 13.21 -19.74 3.62
CA GLU A 103 14.33 -19.75 2.66
C GLU A 103 14.31 -18.51 1.76
N ILE A 104 13.13 -18.12 1.27
CA ILE A 104 12.95 -16.92 0.45
C ILE A 104 13.24 -15.65 1.26
N SER A 105 12.76 -15.57 2.51
CA SER A 105 13.01 -14.48 3.42
C SER A 105 14.50 -14.34 3.76
N LYS A 106 15.18 -15.45 4.06
CA LYS A 106 16.63 -15.47 4.30
C LYS A 106 17.40 -15.01 3.06
N PHE A 107 16.94 -15.33 1.89
CA PHE A 107 17.53 -14.88 0.64
C PHE A 107 17.40 -13.36 0.48
N THR A 108 16.21 -12.81 0.70
CA THR A 108 15.96 -11.37 0.68
C THR A 108 16.78 -10.61 1.73
N VAL A 109 16.87 -11.13 2.94
CA VAL A 109 17.68 -10.56 4.03
C VAL A 109 19.19 -10.69 3.77
N SER A 110 19.63 -11.79 3.17
CA SER A 110 21.05 -11.99 2.81
C SER A 110 21.50 -11.04 1.73
N TYR A 111 20.62 -10.63 0.83
CA TYR A 111 20.88 -9.62 -0.18
C TYR A 111 21.25 -8.26 0.45
N ASN A 112 20.47 -7.78 1.40
CA ASN A 112 20.77 -6.54 2.11
C ASN A 112 22.13 -6.57 2.85
N ARG A 113 22.67 -7.76 3.11
CA ARG A 113 24.03 -7.96 3.66
C ARG A 113 25.13 -7.88 2.60
N LEU A 114 24.83 -8.21 1.35
CA LEU A 114 25.85 -8.37 0.30
C LEU A 114 26.09 -7.10 -0.49
N ILE A 115 25.08 -6.22 -0.61
CA ILE A 115 25.23 -4.96 -1.29
C ILE A 115 25.63 -3.86 -0.32
N GLY A 116 26.83 -3.50 -0.41
CA GLY A 116 27.44 -2.41 0.31
C GLY A 116 28.56 -2.88 1.22
N GLY A 117 29.75 -2.85 0.72
CA GLY A 117 30.98 -3.21 1.43
C GLY A 117 31.25 -2.42 2.71
N LYS A 118 30.25 -1.92 3.38
CA LYS A 118 30.23 -1.33 4.73
C LYS A 118 28.81 -1.20 5.28
N THR A 119 27.96 -2.21 5.10
CA THR A 119 26.71 -2.22 5.86
C THR A 119 27.02 -2.54 7.32
N THR A 120 26.97 -1.54 8.15
CA THR A 120 26.98 -1.72 9.61
C THR A 120 25.73 -2.53 9.98
N LYS A 121 25.78 -3.34 11.03
CA LYS A 121 24.62 -4.10 11.57
C LYS A 121 23.34 -3.27 11.72
N LYS A 122 23.43 -1.94 11.75
CA LYS A 122 22.32 -0.97 11.82
C LYS A 122 21.54 -0.79 10.52
N GLN A 123 22.03 -1.28 9.37
CA GLN A 123 21.35 -1.14 8.07
C GLN A 123 20.63 -2.43 7.64
N ILE A 124 20.68 -3.47 8.45
CA ILE A 124 19.96 -4.71 8.20
C ILE A 124 18.63 -4.62 8.91
N GLY A 125 17.53 -4.79 8.18
CA GLY A 125 16.22 -4.90 8.79
C GLY A 125 16.18 -6.07 9.77
N GLU A 126 15.61 -5.86 10.93
CA GLU A 126 15.43 -6.91 11.94
C GLU A 126 14.03 -7.50 11.80
N LEU A 127 13.95 -8.83 11.72
CA LEU A 127 12.67 -9.53 11.74
C LEU A 127 11.96 -9.25 13.07
N ILE A 128 10.77 -8.72 13.00
CA ILE A 128 9.92 -8.51 14.18
C ILE A 128 9.37 -9.88 14.57
N LYS A 129 9.71 -10.32 15.77
CA LYS A 129 9.17 -11.58 16.30
C LYS A 129 7.66 -11.46 16.48
N PRO A 130 6.89 -12.51 16.11
CA PRO A 130 5.48 -12.57 16.43
C PRO A 130 5.29 -12.35 17.94
N ARG A 131 4.34 -11.49 18.29
CA ARG A 131 4.00 -11.19 19.69
C ARG A 131 2.49 -11.12 19.82
N GLU A 132 2.01 -11.27 21.05
CA GLU A 132 0.60 -11.08 21.33
C GLU A 132 0.21 -9.62 21.06
N PHE A 133 -0.99 -9.45 20.53
CA PHE A 133 -1.57 -8.15 20.30
C PHE A 133 -1.75 -7.42 21.64
N LYS A 134 -1.26 -6.20 21.69
CA LYS A 134 -1.51 -5.29 22.79
C LYS A 134 -2.20 -4.05 22.27
N TYR A 135 -3.44 -3.82 22.71
CA TYR A 135 -4.15 -2.59 22.37
C TYR A 135 -3.45 -1.39 23.03
N ASP A 136 -2.80 -0.57 22.24
CA ASP A 136 -2.16 0.66 22.66
C ASP A 136 -2.24 1.69 21.51
N PRO A 137 -3.42 2.27 21.27
CA PRO A 137 -3.63 3.18 20.16
C PRO A 137 -2.84 4.48 20.26
N LYS A 138 -2.24 4.78 21.42
CA LYS A 138 -1.31 5.93 21.60
C LYS A 138 0.08 5.66 21.01
N ASN A 139 0.39 4.40 20.76
CA ASN A 139 1.64 3.99 20.13
C ASN A 139 1.40 3.55 18.69
N ILE A 140 1.52 4.49 17.76
CA ILE A 140 1.26 4.27 16.33
C ILE A 140 2.04 3.10 15.77
N LYS A 141 3.35 3.01 16.09
CA LYS A 141 4.20 1.92 15.61
C LYS A 141 3.71 0.56 16.07
N GLU A 142 3.39 0.43 17.35
CA GLU A 142 2.91 -0.83 17.93
C GLU A 142 1.53 -1.21 17.37
N THR A 143 0.63 -0.23 17.26
CA THR A 143 -0.68 -0.42 16.64
C THR A 143 -0.54 -0.91 15.19
N PHE A 144 0.26 -0.23 14.40
CA PHE A 144 0.51 -0.61 13.00
C PHE A 144 1.09 -2.02 12.89
N ILE A 145 2.12 -2.36 13.69
CA ILE A 145 2.71 -3.70 13.72
C ILE A 145 1.65 -4.75 14.06
N SER A 146 0.81 -4.47 15.04
CA SER A 146 -0.23 -5.40 15.48
C SER A 146 -1.28 -5.65 14.41
N LEU A 147 -1.71 -4.61 13.70
CA LEU A 147 -2.65 -4.71 12.58
C LEU A 147 -2.05 -5.47 11.38
N CYS A 148 -0.73 -5.36 11.15
CA CYS A 148 -0.06 -5.94 10.00
C CYS A 148 0.41 -7.39 10.18
N THR A 149 0.03 -8.09 11.25
CA THR A 149 0.44 -9.48 11.49
C THR A 149 -0.18 -10.48 10.50
N GLU A 150 -1.31 -10.13 9.92
CA GLU A 150 -2.02 -10.94 8.91
C GLU A 150 -2.59 -10.03 7.82
N THR A 151 -2.87 -10.61 6.64
CA THR A 151 -3.68 -9.95 5.60
C THR A 151 -5.16 -10.26 5.85
N TYR A 152 -6.03 -9.32 5.49
CA TYR A 152 -7.48 -9.45 5.64
C TYR A 152 -8.16 -9.16 4.30
N PRO A 153 -8.12 -10.12 3.33
CA PRO A 153 -8.80 -9.94 2.06
C PRO A 153 -10.31 -9.81 2.26
N MET A 154 -11.01 -9.30 1.26
CA MET A 154 -12.47 -9.16 1.28
C MET A 154 -13.14 -10.44 1.77
N GLY A 155 -14.01 -10.32 2.76
CA GLY A 155 -14.70 -11.43 3.46
C GLY A 155 -13.97 -11.91 4.73
N HIS A 156 -12.80 -11.35 5.04
CA HIS A 156 -12.03 -11.61 6.26
C HIS A 156 -11.81 -10.34 7.11
N GLU A 157 -12.36 -9.20 6.71
CA GLU A 157 -12.17 -7.90 7.37
C GLU A 157 -12.68 -7.90 8.81
N GLU A 158 -13.73 -8.66 9.11
CA GLU A 158 -14.26 -8.76 10.47
C GLU A 158 -13.24 -9.33 11.46
N GLU A 159 -12.26 -10.05 10.98
CA GLU A 159 -11.23 -10.66 11.82
C GLU A 159 -10.21 -9.63 12.36
N VAL A 160 -10.11 -8.44 11.75
CA VAL A 160 -9.27 -7.36 12.27
C VAL A 160 -10.02 -6.50 13.30
N VAL A 161 -11.35 -6.51 13.30
CA VAL A 161 -12.17 -5.65 14.18
C VAL A 161 -11.83 -5.78 15.67
N PRO A 162 -11.54 -6.98 16.24
CA PRO A 162 -11.12 -7.11 17.63
C PRO A 162 -9.81 -6.37 17.97
N PHE A 163 -9.03 -5.98 16.98
CA PHE A 163 -7.75 -5.29 17.14
C PHE A 163 -7.85 -3.77 16.97
N ILE A 164 -9.00 -3.26 16.58
CA ILE A 164 -9.26 -1.83 16.49
C ILE A 164 -10.00 -1.30 17.71
N THR A 165 -10.34 0.00 17.68
CA THR A 165 -11.01 0.68 18.80
C THR A 165 -12.25 -0.08 19.27
N PRO A 166 -12.38 -0.35 20.57
CA PRO A 166 -13.58 -0.99 21.10
C PRO A 166 -14.80 -0.07 21.04
N GLY A 167 -15.98 -0.66 20.98
CA GLY A 167 -17.26 0.07 21.01
C GLY A 167 -17.68 0.66 19.66
N LEU A 168 -17.13 0.14 18.55
CA LEU A 168 -17.61 0.47 17.22
C LEU A 168 -19.03 -0.04 17.01
N THR A 169 -19.84 0.74 16.29
CA THR A 169 -21.15 0.33 15.81
C THR A 169 -20.99 -0.34 14.44
N ARG A 170 -21.53 -1.56 14.28
CA ARG A 170 -21.63 -2.19 12.98
C ARG A 170 -22.92 -1.74 12.29
N ASP A 171 -22.80 -1.27 11.04
CA ASP A 171 -23.95 -0.89 10.24
C ASP A 171 -24.62 -2.09 9.56
N GLU A 172 -25.75 -1.86 8.92
CA GLU A 172 -26.49 -2.90 8.19
C GLU A 172 -25.79 -3.40 6.92
N HIS A 173 -24.79 -2.65 6.44
CA HIS A 173 -23.99 -3.00 5.27
C HIS A 173 -22.69 -3.72 5.63
N GLY A 174 -22.42 -3.90 6.94
CA GLY A 174 -21.24 -4.58 7.47
C GLY A 174 -20.05 -3.67 7.79
N ASN A 175 -20.15 -2.39 7.51
CA ASN A 175 -19.11 -1.43 7.89
C ASN A 175 -19.13 -1.15 9.39
N TYR A 176 -18.08 -0.52 9.89
CA TYR A 176 -18.01 -0.10 11.28
C TYR A 176 -17.83 1.41 11.38
N TYR A 177 -18.42 2.01 12.41
CA TYR A 177 -18.25 3.44 12.66
C TYR A 177 -18.35 3.78 14.14
N THR A 178 -17.84 4.96 14.50
CA THR A 178 -18.09 5.61 15.79
C THR A 178 -18.16 7.13 15.62
N ILE A 179 -18.77 7.80 16.59
CA ILE A 179 -18.94 9.26 16.59
C ILE A 179 -18.33 9.81 17.86
N ILE A 180 -17.41 10.76 17.71
CA ILE A 180 -16.78 11.45 18.82
C ILE A 180 -17.19 12.93 18.78
N GLY A 181 -17.86 13.39 19.82
CA GLY A 181 -18.27 14.79 19.96
C GLY A 181 -19.14 15.29 18.82
N GLU A 182 -19.11 16.58 18.58
CA GLU A 182 -19.83 17.29 17.50
C GLU A 182 -18.80 17.78 16.48
N SER A 183 -19.01 17.49 15.18
CA SER A 183 -18.18 17.95 14.09
C SER A 183 -18.92 17.83 12.76
N ASP A 184 -18.53 18.61 11.75
CA ASP A 184 -18.98 18.49 10.37
C ASP A 184 -17.96 17.70 9.50
N THR A 185 -17.03 16.98 10.15
CA THR A 185 -15.98 16.21 9.49
C THR A 185 -16.15 14.70 9.72
N ALA A 186 -16.04 13.93 8.67
CA ALA A 186 -15.91 12.48 8.72
C ALA A 186 -14.49 12.04 8.32
N PHE A 187 -13.98 11.00 8.94
CA PHE A 187 -12.68 10.37 8.67
C PHE A 187 -12.90 8.94 8.23
N THR A 188 -12.15 8.48 7.24
CA THR A 188 -12.34 7.14 6.70
C THR A 188 -11.03 6.39 6.48
N CYS A 189 -11.10 5.09 6.69
CA CYS A 189 -10.12 4.09 6.28
C CYS A 189 -10.86 2.81 5.87
N HIS A 190 -10.15 1.85 5.28
CA HIS A 190 -10.73 0.54 4.99
C HIS A 190 -10.02 -0.60 5.71
N LEU A 191 -10.73 -1.73 5.84
CA LEU A 191 -10.27 -2.87 6.62
C LEU A 191 -9.73 -4.02 5.76
N ASP A 192 -10.17 -4.12 4.52
CA ASP A 192 -9.67 -5.14 3.61
C ASP A 192 -8.26 -4.83 3.10
N THR A 193 -7.58 -5.86 2.64
CA THR A 193 -6.27 -5.78 2.00
C THR A 193 -6.35 -6.39 0.60
N ALA A 194 -5.56 -5.88 -0.34
CA ALA A 194 -5.54 -6.31 -1.74
C ALA A 194 -5.07 -7.77 -1.96
N SER A 195 -4.90 -8.56 -0.92
CA SER A 195 -4.53 -9.97 -1.03
C SER A 195 -5.72 -10.83 -1.50
N ARG A 196 -5.43 -11.91 -2.23
CA ARG A 196 -6.47 -12.88 -2.62
C ARG A 196 -6.83 -13.88 -1.51
N THR A 197 -5.89 -14.15 -0.63
CA THR A 197 -6.02 -15.12 0.45
C THR A 197 -5.47 -14.52 1.73
N LYS A 198 -6.08 -14.91 2.85
CA LYS A 198 -5.55 -14.58 4.17
C LYS A 198 -4.21 -15.27 4.38
N SER A 199 -3.22 -14.54 4.86
CA SER A 199 -1.87 -15.05 5.16
C SER A 199 -1.23 -14.28 6.30
N LYS A 200 -0.33 -14.96 7.01
CA LYS A 200 0.56 -14.29 7.97
C LYS A 200 1.56 -13.41 7.23
N VAL A 201 1.90 -12.29 7.82
CA VAL A 201 2.86 -11.32 7.28
C VAL A 201 4.13 -11.35 8.12
N GLY A 202 5.25 -11.65 7.50
CA GLY A 202 6.55 -11.46 8.13
C GLY A 202 6.93 -9.98 8.09
N LEU A 203 7.14 -9.40 9.27
CA LEU A 203 7.42 -7.97 9.41
C LEU A 203 8.91 -7.74 9.64
N ILE A 204 9.48 -6.80 8.91
CA ILE A 204 10.89 -6.39 9.04
C ILE A 204 10.94 -4.93 9.46
N ASN A 205 11.59 -4.65 10.57
CA ASN A 205 11.92 -3.28 10.96
C ASN A 205 13.21 -2.85 10.24
N TYR A 206 13.14 -1.73 9.54
CA TYR A 206 14.22 -1.21 8.72
C TYR A 206 14.44 0.27 9.01
N GLN A 207 15.70 0.68 9.12
CA GLN A 207 16.06 2.09 9.30
C GLN A 207 16.83 2.61 8.10
N LYS A 208 16.41 3.76 7.60
CA LYS A 208 17.08 4.47 6.50
C LYS A 208 17.03 5.97 6.73
N ASP A 209 18.16 6.63 6.58
CA ASP A 209 18.30 8.10 6.69
C ASP A 209 17.68 8.67 7.98
N GLY A 210 17.82 7.93 9.10
CA GLY A 210 17.26 8.28 10.41
C GLY A 210 15.75 8.10 10.54
N GLN A 211 15.10 7.44 9.58
CA GLN A 211 13.67 7.14 9.61
C GLN A 211 13.44 5.64 9.79
N ASP A 212 12.40 5.30 10.54
CA ASP A 212 11.94 3.94 10.76
C ASP A 212 10.94 3.52 9.67
N PHE A 213 11.14 2.33 9.15
CA PHE A 213 10.22 1.68 8.22
C PHE A 213 9.84 0.30 8.73
N ILE A 214 8.59 -0.09 8.47
CA ILE A 214 8.16 -1.49 8.54
C ILE A 214 7.92 -1.94 7.10
N MET A 215 8.45 -3.09 6.75
CA MET A 215 8.26 -3.71 5.44
C MET A 215 7.86 -5.17 5.58
N THR A 216 7.23 -5.70 4.56
CA THR A 216 6.99 -7.14 4.49
C THR A 216 8.31 -7.88 4.24
N ASP A 217 8.40 -9.12 4.73
CA ASP A 217 9.49 -10.04 4.40
C ASP A 217 9.42 -10.54 2.94
N GLY A 218 8.43 -10.06 2.19
CA GLY A 218 8.19 -10.41 0.83
C GLY A 218 7.39 -11.71 0.64
N THR A 219 6.90 -12.38 1.69
CA THR A 219 6.07 -13.59 1.56
C THR A 219 4.61 -13.29 1.30
N SER A 220 4.16 -12.10 1.68
CA SER A 220 2.83 -11.56 1.36
C SER A 220 2.92 -10.05 1.18
N ILE A 221 1.82 -9.39 0.85
CA ILE A 221 1.73 -7.94 0.98
C ILE A 221 1.77 -7.56 2.47
N LEU A 222 2.15 -6.31 2.78
CA LEU A 222 2.14 -5.80 4.16
C LEU A 222 0.72 -5.45 4.61
N GLY A 223 -0.09 -4.94 3.67
CA GLY A 223 -1.40 -4.37 3.94
C GLY A 223 -1.30 -3.06 4.71
N ALA A 224 -0.24 -2.27 4.47
CA ALA A 224 -0.13 -0.91 4.95
C ALA A 224 -1.23 -0.02 4.35
N ASP A 225 -1.64 -0.34 3.15
CA ASP A 225 -2.87 -0.02 2.50
C ASP A 225 -3.97 -0.98 3.02
N ASP A 226 -4.92 -0.59 3.94
CA ASP A 226 -4.97 0.74 4.59
C ASP A 226 -4.87 0.67 6.13
N LYS A 227 -4.10 -0.28 6.67
CA LYS A 227 -3.86 -0.36 8.12
C LYS A 227 -3.15 0.87 8.67
N SER A 228 -2.54 1.67 7.80
CA SER A 228 -1.97 2.98 8.13
C SER A 228 -3.06 3.98 8.49
N GLY A 229 -4.10 4.06 7.69
CA GLY A 229 -5.28 4.87 7.98
C GLY A 229 -6.01 4.39 9.24
N VAL A 230 -6.16 3.07 9.39
CA VAL A 230 -6.73 2.47 10.61
C VAL A 230 -5.96 2.94 11.85
N ALA A 231 -4.63 2.88 11.84
CA ALA A 231 -3.81 3.29 12.98
C ALA A 231 -3.95 4.79 13.29
N ILE A 232 -4.00 5.66 12.27
CA ILE A 232 -4.23 7.10 12.44
C ILE A 232 -5.60 7.35 13.06
N ILE A 233 -6.64 6.73 12.55
CA ILE A 233 -8.01 6.88 13.02
C ILE A 233 -8.13 6.42 14.48
N MET A 234 -7.55 5.26 14.83
CA MET A 234 -7.50 4.78 16.21
C MET A 234 -6.81 5.79 17.14
N TYR A 235 -5.70 6.37 16.70
CA TYR A 235 -4.97 7.39 17.44
C TYR A 235 -5.82 8.65 17.68
N MET A 236 -6.54 9.13 16.65
CA MET A 236 -7.42 10.30 16.74
C MET A 236 -8.61 10.04 17.69
N ILE A 237 -9.24 8.86 17.60
CA ILE A 237 -10.35 8.46 18.48
C ILE A 237 -9.89 8.43 19.95
N GLU A 238 -8.73 7.85 20.22
CA GLU A 238 -8.16 7.77 21.58
C GLU A 238 -7.91 9.17 22.17
N HIS A 239 -7.51 10.13 21.32
CA HIS A 239 -7.32 11.53 21.70
C HIS A 239 -8.60 12.37 21.66
N LYS A 240 -9.75 11.73 21.41
CA LYS A 240 -11.08 12.36 21.43
C LYS A 240 -11.22 13.51 20.43
N ILE A 241 -10.58 13.42 19.27
CA ILE A 241 -10.79 14.39 18.20
C ILE A 241 -12.24 14.26 17.71
N PRO A 242 -13.03 15.34 17.68
CA PRO A 242 -14.42 15.28 17.24
C PRO A 242 -14.54 14.90 15.75
N GLY A 243 -15.49 14.01 15.44
CA GLY A 243 -15.73 13.57 14.07
C GLY A 243 -16.56 12.29 13.99
N VAL A 244 -16.96 11.95 12.77
CA VAL A 244 -17.54 10.64 12.43
C VAL A 244 -16.42 9.78 11.84
N TYR A 245 -16.18 8.62 12.39
CA TYR A 245 -15.10 7.72 12.00
C TYR A 245 -15.66 6.48 11.34
N TRP A 246 -15.31 6.25 10.08
CA TRP A 246 -15.72 5.11 9.30
C TRP A 246 -14.56 4.14 9.05
N PHE A 247 -14.83 2.86 9.21
CA PHE A 247 -13.98 1.74 8.82
C PHE A 247 -14.76 0.95 7.77
N PHE A 248 -14.45 1.20 6.51
CA PHE A 248 -15.19 0.61 5.40
C PHE A 248 -14.72 -0.80 5.06
N MET A 249 -15.63 -1.59 4.48
CA MET A 249 -15.41 -2.95 4.03
C MET A 249 -15.36 -2.98 2.50
N GLY A 250 -14.41 -3.73 1.93
CA GLY A 250 -14.37 -3.99 0.49
C GLY A 250 -13.99 -2.79 -0.35
N GLU A 251 -13.07 -1.94 0.10
CA GLU A 251 -12.51 -0.82 -0.69
C GLU A 251 -11.78 -1.36 -1.92
N GLU A 252 -10.93 -2.37 -1.75
CA GLU A 252 -10.11 -3.03 -2.76
C GLU A 252 -10.93 -3.75 -3.86
N ARG A 253 -12.23 -3.80 -3.68
CA ARG A 253 -13.21 -4.28 -4.65
C ARG A 253 -14.08 -3.15 -5.20
N GLY A 254 -13.57 -1.91 -5.15
CA GLY A 254 -14.22 -0.72 -5.68
C GLY A 254 -15.16 -0.03 -4.71
N GLY A 255 -14.84 -0.02 -3.42
CA GLY A 255 -15.57 0.70 -2.37
C GLY A 255 -16.98 0.15 -2.15
N VAL A 256 -17.09 -1.17 -1.97
CA VAL A 256 -18.40 -1.84 -1.81
C VAL A 256 -19.15 -1.31 -0.60
N GLY A 257 -18.48 -1.22 0.55
CA GLY A 257 -19.08 -0.76 1.81
C GLY A 257 -19.46 0.71 1.76
N SER A 258 -18.51 1.58 1.41
CA SER A 258 -18.74 3.03 1.29
C SER A 258 -19.79 3.37 0.23
N GLY A 259 -19.80 2.62 -0.89
CA GLY A 259 -20.81 2.79 -1.93
C GLY A 259 -22.22 2.48 -1.47
N LYS A 260 -22.40 1.48 -0.60
CA LYS A 260 -23.71 1.17 0.01
C LYS A 260 -24.16 2.30 0.93
N VAL A 261 -23.30 2.78 1.83
CA VAL A 261 -23.59 3.92 2.70
C VAL A 261 -23.92 5.17 1.91
N ALA A 262 -23.15 5.50 0.87
CA ALA A 262 -23.40 6.68 0.03
C ALA A 262 -24.73 6.62 -0.75
N ASN A 263 -25.25 5.43 -1.00
CA ASN A 263 -26.55 5.23 -1.64
C ASN A 263 -27.72 5.13 -0.65
N ASP A 264 -27.45 5.09 0.65
CA ASP A 264 -28.43 4.87 1.71
C ASP A 264 -28.25 5.88 2.86
N LEU A 265 -27.99 7.13 2.53
CA LEU A 265 -27.72 8.18 3.53
C LEU A 265 -28.90 8.45 4.47
N ASP A 266 -30.12 8.10 4.07
CA ASP A 266 -31.31 8.22 4.92
C ASP A 266 -31.23 7.38 6.19
N SER A 267 -30.52 6.23 6.12
CA SER A 267 -30.23 5.37 7.27
C SER A 267 -29.17 5.99 8.23
N TYR A 268 -28.49 7.03 7.82
CA TYR A 268 -27.41 7.69 8.57
C TYR A 268 -27.68 9.19 8.77
N PRO A 269 -28.70 9.61 9.53
CA PRO A 269 -29.07 11.03 9.67
C PRO A 269 -27.94 11.93 10.15
N PHE A 270 -26.97 11.38 10.91
CA PHE A 270 -25.79 12.12 11.36
C PHE A 270 -24.87 12.54 10.21
N MET A 271 -24.95 11.90 9.04
CA MET A 271 -24.19 12.27 7.85
C MET A 271 -24.70 13.56 7.18
N ASN A 272 -25.93 13.98 7.45
CA ASN A 272 -26.52 15.19 6.86
C ASN A 272 -25.77 16.48 7.23
N LYS A 273 -25.06 16.50 8.37
CA LYS A 273 -24.26 17.64 8.80
C LYS A 273 -22.81 17.61 8.30
N ILE A 274 -22.38 16.51 7.71
CA ILE A 274 -20.97 16.32 7.27
C ILE A 274 -20.74 17.14 6.02
N LYS A 275 -19.70 17.96 6.06
CA LYS A 275 -19.24 18.81 4.94
C LYS A 275 -17.87 18.42 4.43
N LYS A 276 -17.11 17.67 5.22
CA LYS A 276 -15.75 17.23 4.93
C LYS A 276 -15.61 15.74 5.18
N MET A 277 -15.04 15.00 4.24
CA MET A 277 -14.72 13.58 4.39
C MET A 277 -13.26 13.34 3.99
N ILE A 278 -12.50 12.84 4.93
CA ILE A 278 -11.06 12.69 4.83
C ILE A 278 -10.72 11.20 4.86
N SER A 279 -10.23 10.67 3.74
CA SER A 279 -9.62 9.34 3.69
C SER A 279 -8.14 9.43 4.06
N PHE A 280 -7.67 8.47 4.84
CA PHE A 280 -6.24 8.28 5.15
C PHE A 280 -5.70 7.07 4.40
N ASP A 281 -5.72 7.14 3.07
CA ASP A 281 -5.52 6.00 2.18
C ASP A 281 -4.76 6.40 0.89
N ARG A 282 -3.75 7.27 1.02
CA ARG A 282 -2.93 7.66 -0.13
C ARG A 282 -1.47 7.28 0.12
N ARG A 283 -0.86 6.63 -0.86
CA ARG A 283 0.57 6.33 -0.85
C ARG A 283 1.45 7.57 -0.76
N ASN A 284 2.72 7.37 -0.50
CA ASN A 284 3.73 8.42 -0.35
C ASN A 284 3.47 9.32 0.87
N TYR A 285 3.97 10.55 0.89
CA TYR A 285 3.92 11.43 2.06
C TYR A 285 3.77 12.92 1.71
N TYR A 286 3.20 13.25 0.55
CA TYR A 286 3.14 14.65 0.12
C TYR A 286 1.81 15.12 -0.46
N SER A 287 0.78 14.28 -0.47
CA SER A 287 -0.46 14.60 -1.17
C SER A 287 -1.64 14.87 -0.25
N VAL A 288 -2.36 15.95 -0.53
CA VAL A 288 -3.79 16.14 -0.27
C VAL A 288 -4.48 16.13 -1.63
N ILE A 289 -5.31 15.13 -1.84
CA ILE A 289 -5.93 14.86 -3.14
C ILE A 289 -7.08 15.84 -3.40
N THR A 290 -7.04 16.53 -4.55
CA THR A 290 -8.08 17.47 -4.97
C THR A 290 -8.97 16.95 -6.08
N SER A 291 -8.54 15.91 -6.78
CA SER A 291 -9.34 15.22 -7.79
C SER A 291 -9.18 13.72 -7.63
N GLN A 292 -10.27 12.98 -7.72
CA GLN A 292 -10.28 11.52 -7.72
C GLN A 292 -10.86 11.03 -9.04
N MET A 293 -10.09 10.18 -9.75
CA MET A 293 -10.46 9.66 -11.07
C MET A 293 -10.88 10.73 -12.08
N GLY A 294 -10.20 11.89 -12.04
CA GLY A 294 -10.47 13.03 -12.92
C GLY A 294 -11.66 13.88 -12.51
N LEU A 295 -12.31 13.59 -11.38
CA LEU A 295 -13.40 14.41 -10.83
C LEU A 295 -12.88 15.21 -9.65
N GLN A 296 -13.15 16.52 -9.63
CA GLN A 296 -12.83 17.36 -8.48
C GLN A 296 -13.58 16.86 -7.25
N CYS A 297 -12.84 16.46 -6.23
CA CYS A 297 -13.39 15.92 -5.00
C CYS A 297 -13.41 16.93 -3.84
N CYS A 298 -12.52 17.92 -3.86
CA CYS A 298 -12.54 19.04 -2.93
C CYS A 298 -12.13 20.33 -3.64
N SER A 299 -12.40 21.46 -3.00
CA SER A 299 -11.93 22.78 -3.46
C SER A 299 -10.43 22.94 -3.19
N ASN A 300 -9.76 23.79 -3.98
CA ASN A 300 -8.36 24.14 -3.72
C ASN A 300 -8.22 24.85 -2.37
N GLU A 301 -9.14 25.72 -2.03
CA GLU A 301 -9.17 26.48 -0.78
C GLU A 301 -9.23 25.55 0.43
N PHE A 302 -10.08 24.52 0.38
CA PHE A 302 -10.09 23.47 1.40
C PHE A 302 -8.75 22.76 1.48
N GLY A 303 -8.24 22.29 0.33
CA GLY A 303 -6.96 21.56 0.28
C GLY A 303 -5.78 22.40 0.77
N GLU A 304 -5.71 23.68 0.40
CA GLU A 304 -4.67 24.62 0.87
C GLU A 304 -4.77 24.85 2.38
N SER A 305 -5.98 25.03 2.90
CA SER A 305 -6.20 25.20 4.34
C SER A 305 -5.76 23.96 5.11
N LEU A 306 -6.06 22.75 4.62
CA LEU A 306 -5.66 21.48 5.22
C LEU A 306 -4.13 21.29 5.14
N CYS A 307 -3.52 21.53 3.97
CA CYS A 307 -2.07 21.48 3.82
C CYS A 307 -1.37 22.44 4.78
N LYS A 308 -1.88 23.65 4.95
CA LYS A 308 -1.34 24.66 5.86
C LYS A 308 -1.35 24.15 7.31
N GLU A 309 -2.46 23.56 7.75
CA GLU A 309 -2.59 23.02 9.12
C GLU A 309 -1.62 21.84 9.34
N LEU A 310 -1.61 20.86 8.45
CA LEU A 310 -0.74 19.70 8.56
C LEU A 310 0.75 20.07 8.52
N ASN A 311 1.12 21.03 7.68
CA ASN A 311 2.52 21.47 7.52
C ASN A 311 3.06 22.25 8.72
N LYS A 312 2.22 22.72 9.66
CA LYS A 312 2.67 23.28 10.95
C LYS A 312 3.50 22.27 11.74
N SER A 313 3.27 20.98 11.54
CA SER A 313 4.02 19.89 12.18
C SER A 313 5.30 19.47 11.41
N GLY A 314 5.74 20.28 10.44
CA GLY A 314 6.93 20.02 9.63
C GLY A 314 6.73 18.95 8.55
N LEU A 315 5.49 18.62 8.21
CA LEU A 315 5.17 17.86 7.01
C LEU A 315 5.36 18.75 5.78
N LYS A 316 5.46 18.13 4.58
CA LYS A 316 5.62 18.84 3.31
C LYS A 316 4.53 18.36 2.35
N ILE A 317 3.29 18.49 2.78
CA ILE A 317 2.12 18.06 2.02
C ILE A 317 1.67 19.20 1.10
N ASN A 318 1.27 18.84 -0.10
CA ASN A 318 0.80 19.76 -1.14
C ASN A 318 -0.47 19.23 -1.80
N LEU A 319 -1.14 20.09 -2.57
CA LEU A 319 -2.25 19.68 -3.39
C LEU A 319 -1.79 18.70 -4.48
N ASP A 320 -2.59 17.67 -4.74
CA ASP A 320 -2.34 16.67 -5.76
C ASP A 320 -3.63 16.32 -6.51
N PRO A 321 -3.75 16.67 -7.79
CA PRO A 321 -4.95 16.37 -8.59
C PRO A 321 -4.93 14.95 -9.19
N THR A 322 -3.93 14.11 -8.84
CA THR A 322 -3.72 12.79 -9.47
C THR A 322 -4.28 11.64 -8.64
N GLY A 323 -5.33 11.88 -7.87
CA GLY A 323 -5.99 10.85 -7.08
C GLY A 323 -6.64 9.77 -7.94
N VAL A 324 -6.53 8.54 -7.46
CA VAL A 324 -7.31 7.40 -7.93
C VAL A 324 -8.56 7.25 -7.04
N PHE A 325 -9.18 6.09 -7.04
CA PHE A 325 -10.31 5.82 -6.17
C PHE A 325 -9.88 5.66 -4.70
N THR A 326 -10.73 6.06 -3.77
CA THR A 326 -10.81 5.63 -2.37
C THR A 326 -12.25 5.82 -1.88
N ASP A 327 -12.59 5.37 -0.69
CA ASP A 327 -13.96 5.40 -0.13
C ASP A 327 -14.63 6.77 -0.17
N SER A 328 -13.89 7.86 0.14
CA SER A 328 -14.46 9.23 0.08
C SER A 328 -14.92 9.63 -1.33
N ALA A 329 -14.44 8.96 -2.39
CA ALA A 329 -14.90 9.21 -3.75
C ALA A 329 -16.38 8.86 -3.97
N ASN A 330 -16.94 7.96 -3.17
CA ASN A 330 -18.36 7.61 -3.26
C ASN A 330 -19.28 8.72 -2.75
N PHE A 331 -18.76 9.67 -1.97
CA PHE A 331 -19.52 10.73 -1.33
C PHE A 331 -19.39 12.12 -2.00
N ILE A 332 -18.58 12.24 -3.05
CA ILE A 332 -18.32 13.56 -3.70
C ILE A 332 -19.56 14.27 -4.24
N ASP A 333 -20.65 13.54 -4.46
CA ASP A 333 -21.93 14.10 -4.93
C ASP A 333 -22.80 14.65 -3.78
N VAL A 334 -22.45 14.31 -2.54
CA VAL A 334 -23.27 14.63 -1.36
C VAL A 334 -22.50 15.36 -0.26
N ILE A 335 -21.16 15.21 -0.22
CA ILE A 335 -20.29 15.91 0.72
C ILE A 335 -19.40 16.89 -0.06
N PRO A 336 -19.40 18.19 0.31
CA PRO A 336 -18.67 19.23 -0.41
C PRO A 336 -17.17 18.93 -0.57
N GLU A 337 -16.48 18.58 0.50
CA GLU A 337 -15.03 18.44 0.50
C GLU A 337 -14.66 16.99 0.84
N CYS A 338 -14.29 16.22 -0.19
CA CYS A 338 -13.82 14.84 -0.05
C CYS A 338 -12.36 14.75 -0.50
N THR A 339 -11.47 14.32 0.37
CA THR A 339 -10.05 14.21 0.05
C THR A 339 -9.44 12.91 0.52
N ASN A 340 -8.24 12.62 0.04
CA ASN A 340 -7.39 11.53 0.51
C ASN A 340 -6.01 12.08 0.85
N ILE A 341 -5.47 11.71 2.03
CA ILE A 341 -4.17 12.18 2.54
C ILE A 341 -3.15 11.06 2.44
N SER A 342 -1.94 11.40 1.96
CA SER A 342 -0.81 10.46 1.98
C SER A 342 -0.46 10.04 3.40
N VAL A 343 -0.38 8.72 3.63
CA VAL A 343 -0.12 8.12 4.96
C VAL A 343 1.26 7.49 5.08
N GLY A 344 2.05 7.46 4.02
CA GLY A 344 3.46 7.09 4.07
C GLY A 344 3.77 5.64 3.72
N TYR A 345 2.83 4.90 3.12
CA TYR A 345 3.16 3.60 2.54
C TYR A 345 3.66 3.72 1.08
N PHE A 346 4.33 2.69 0.61
CA PHE A 346 4.92 2.59 -0.72
C PHE A 346 4.78 1.17 -1.24
N ASN A 347 4.70 1.04 -2.56
CA ASN A 347 4.62 -0.23 -3.26
C ASN A 347 3.41 -1.05 -2.80
N GLU A 348 2.30 -0.39 -2.54
CA GLU A 348 1.03 -1.00 -2.17
C GLU A 348 0.67 -2.15 -3.10
N HIS A 349 -0.07 -3.14 -2.61
CA HIS A 349 -0.53 -4.34 -3.33
C HIS A 349 0.62 -5.23 -3.85
N THR A 350 1.84 -4.99 -3.41
CA THR A 350 3.00 -5.80 -3.82
C THR A 350 3.69 -6.44 -2.61
N HIS A 351 4.49 -7.45 -2.89
CA HIS A 351 5.33 -8.10 -1.88
C HIS A 351 6.56 -7.27 -1.44
N ASP A 352 6.64 -6.02 -1.87
CA ASP A 352 7.68 -5.06 -1.48
C ASP A 352 7.07 -3.86 -0.76
N GLU A 353 5.83 -4.00 -0.34
CA GLU A 353 5.11 -2.97 0.37
C GLU A 353 5.81 -2.59 1.67
N MET A 354 5.90 -1.30 1.93
CA MET A 354 6.53 -0.76 3.14
C MET A 354 5.80 0.47 3.65
N GLN A 355 5.88 0.68 4.95
CA GLN A 355 5.38 1.87 5.65
C GLN A 355 6.52 2.66 6.27
N ASN A 356 6.56 3.97 6.03
CA ASN A 356 7.39 4.89 6.79
C ASN A 356 6.73 5.22 8.14
N ILE A 357 7.20 4.59 9.18
CA ILE A 357 6.63 4.74 10.54
C ILE A 357 6.92 6.15 11.09
N THR A 358 8.10 6.70 10.86
CA THR A 358 8.43 8.06 11.30
C THR A 358 7.47 9.09 10.71
N TYR A 359 7.09 8.92 9.45
CA TYR A 359 6.11 9.79 8.80
C TYR A 359 4.71 9.56 9.38
N LEU A 360 4.27 8.29 9.52
CA LEU A 360 2.97 7.92 10.04
C LEU A 360 2.73 8.51 11.43
N GLU A 361 3.72 8.40 12.33
CA GLU A 361 3.66 8.99 13.67
C GLU A 361 3.57 10.52 13.62
N ARG A 362 4.32 11.16 12.71
CA ARG A 362 4.27 12.62 12.55
C ARG A 362 2.92 13.08 12.03
N LEU A 363 2.35 12.37 11.06
CA LEU A 363 1.04 12.68 10.50
C LEU A 363 -0.06 12.49 11.56
N ALA A 364 -0.05 11.38 12.31
CA ALA A 364 -1.00 11.14 13.38
C ALA A 364 -0.98 12.27 14.43
N LYS A 365 0.22 12.71 14.84
CA LYS A 365 0.38 13.85 15.77
C LYS A 365 -0.10 15.17 15.14
N ALA A 366 0.17 15.40 13.86
CA ALA A 366 -0.32 16.58 13.15
C ALA A 366 -1.84 16.63 13.14
N CYS A 367 -2.52 15.51 12.93
CA CYS A 367 -3.98 15.42 12.93
C CYS A 367 -4.62 15.85 14.26
N LEU A 368 -3.92 15.73 15.40
CA LEU A 368 -4.41 16.24 16.68
C LEU A 368 -4.44 17.77 16.76
N SER A 369 -3.63 18.45 15.97
CA SER A 369 -3.45 19.91 15.98
C SER A 369 -4.27 20.61 14.91
N VAL A 370 -4.86 19.89 13.97
CA VAL A 370 -5.71 20.46 12.93
C VAL A 370 -7.04 20.93 13.51
N GLU A 371 -7.40 22.16 13.26
CA GLU A 371 -8.72 22.70 13.61
C GLU A 371 -9.74 22.30 12.51
N TRP A 372 -10.15 21.03 12.51
CA TRP A 372 -10.94 20.40 11.46
C TRP A 372 -12.21 21.16 11.09
N ASP A 373 -12.93 21.71 12.07
CA ASP A 373 -14.16 22.45 11.85
C ASP A 373 -13.93 23.86 11.27
N LYS A 374 -12.68 24.36 11.30
CA LYS A 374 -12.32 25.67 10.73
C LYS A 374 -11.76 25.60 9.31
N LEU A 375 -11.59 24.40 8.77
CA LEU A 375 -11.14 24.24 7.39
C LEU A 375 -12.17 24.84 6.42
N GLU A 376 -11.68 25.45 5.34
CA GLU A 376 -12.52 26.07 4.32
C GLU A 376 -13.48 25.05 3.67
N VAL A 377 -14.72 25.45 3.42
CA VAL A 377 -15.70 24.66 2.66
C VAL A 377 -16.21 25.55 1.54
N LYS A 378 -15.80 25.30 0.32
CA LYS A 378 -16.11 26.14 -0.86
C LYS A 378 -16.79 25.38 -1.97
N ARG A 379 -16.48 24.09 -2.14
CA ARG A 379 -17.10 23.29 -3.18
C ARG A 379 -18.60 23.11 -2.88
N LYS A 380 -19.41 23.25 -3.91
CA LYS A 380 -20.85 22.98 -3.84
C LYS A 380 -21.10 21.56 -4.33
N VAL A 381 -21.98 20.84 -3.64
CA VAL A 381 -22.45 19.53 -4.07
C VAL A 381 -23.68 19.69 -4.99
N GLY A 382 -23.89 18.71 -5.83
CA GLY A 382 -24.93 18.72 -6.84
C GLY A 382 -24.38 19.10 -8.21
N PHE A 383 -25.06 18.64 -9.22
CA PHE A 383 -24.71 18.93 -10.61
C PHE A 383 -25.57 20.06 -11.11
N ASP A 384 -24.95 21.13 -11.56
CA ASP A 384 -25.65 22.29 -12.15
C ASP A 384 -26.31 21.95 -13.50
N ASP A 385 -25.92 20.80 -14.10
CA ASP A 385 -26.48 20.33 -15.36
C ASP A 385 -26.67 18.79 -15.45
N GLU A 386 -27.54 18.40 -16.39
CA GLU A 386 -27.87 17.00 -16.65
C GLU A 386 -26.69 16.20 -17.29
N ILE A 387 -25.77 16.90 -17.96
CA ILE A 387 -24.62 16.32 -18.63
C ILE A 387 -23.61 15.85 -17.59
N SER A 388 -23.31 16.67 -16.59
CA SER A 388 -22.42 16.33 -15.49
C SER A 388 -22.96 15.12 -14.70
N ARG A 389 -24.27 15.09 -14.42
CA ARG A 389 -24.93 13.93 -13.78
C ARG A 389 -24.82 12.66 -14.62
N LYS A 390 -25.03 12.76 -15.93
CA LYS A 390 -24.94 11.62 -16.85
C LYS A 390 -23.52 11.11 -16.96
N TYR A 391 -22.52 12.00 -17.05
CA TYR A 391 -21.11 11.66 -17.10
C TYR A 391 -20.64 10.97 -15.82
N HIS A 392 -21.08 11.47 -14.67
CA HIS A 392 -20.79 10.87 -13.37
C HIS A 392 -21.36 9.46 -13.22
N ARG A 393 -22.63 9.24 -13.64
CA ARG A 393 -23.26 7.92 -13.66
C ARG A 393 -22.53 6.96 -14.59
N LEU A 394 -22.05 7.44 -15.74
CA LEU A 394 -21.25 6.68 -16.69
C LEU A 394 -19.92 6.23 -16.08
N ILE A 395 -19.21 7.12 -15.41
CA ILE A 395 -17.97 6.80 -14.72
C ILE A 395 -18.20 5.79 -13.58
N LYS A 396 -19.25 5.97 -12.77
CA LYS A 396 -19.64 4.99 -11.73
C LYS A 396 -19.98 3.62 -12.34
N SER A 397 -20.65 3.59 -13.48
CA SER A 397 -20.98 2.35 -14.19
C SER A 397 -19.72 1.68 -14.78
N PHE A 398 -18.81 2.46 -15.37
CA PHE A 398 -17.57 1.96 -15.96
C PHE A 398 -16.65 1.36 -14.89
N LYS A 399 -16.60 1.97 -13.70
CA LYS A 399 -15.88 1.42 -12.54
C LYS A 399 -16.37 0.03 -12.16
N ARG A 400 -17.69 -0.17 -12.05
CA ARG A 400 -18.27 -1.48 -11.75
C ARG A 400 -17.83 -2.54 -12.77
N THR A 401 -17.79 -2.18 -14.06
CA THR A 401 -17.44 -3.13 -15.14
C THR A 401 -15.95 -3.45 -15.18
N VAL A 402 -15.07 -2.49 -14.92
CA VAL A 402 -13.60 -2.69 -15.02
C VAL A 402 -13.04 -3.45 -13.80
N PHE A 403 -13.61 -3.24 -12.60
CA PHE A 403 -13.16 -3.94 -11.40
C PHE A 403 -13.77 -5.36 -11.26
N PHE A 404 -14.97 -5.60 -11.80
CA PHE A 404 -15.61 -6.92 -11.77
C PHE A 404 -15.13 -7.90 -12.86
N ASN A 405 -14.45 -7.44 -13.92
CA ASN A 405 -13.97 -8.29 -15.03
C ASN A 405 -12.47 -8.61 -14.95
N ARG A 406 -11.82 -8.43 -13.80
CA ARG A 406 -10.46 -8.91 -13.54
C ARG A 406 -10.50 -10.13 -12.59
N GLU A 407 -11.29 -11.13 -13.01
CA GLU A 407 -11.17 -12.50 -12.50
C GLU A 407 -10.00 -13.23 -13.20
#